data_584753077e1fb0e34a9a1518d1727d83
#
_entry.id   584753077e1fb0e34a9a1518d1727d83
#
_cell.length_a   1.000
_cell.length_b   1.000
_cell.length_c   1.000
_cell.angle_alpha   90.00
_cell.angle_beta   90.00
_cell.angle_gamma   90.00
#
_symmetry.space_group_name_H-M   'P 1'
#
loop_
_entity.id
_entity.type
_entity.pdbx_description
1 polymer ?
#
loop_
_entity_poly.entity_id
_entity_poly.type
_entity_poly.pdbx_seq_one_letter_code
_entity_poly.pdbx_strand_id
1 'polypeptide(L)'
;VREAGGFRLLFFATLASSIGTWLAFVALVVDVFDRTENASWVSALLVVEFLPSVIVGFLAGRLLDIAARRWILVIADLARAAVFFVLPFATSPAQIVALAFAAGIATSLFRPAVYAGLPNLVSDEDLPQANGLLQTADNFTWAIGALVGGALVAATSPDAAYVVNAFSFLVSALLIVRIKESLEEAERAPSRGHWRDLADGFSFALRSKSLLTIIVAWSIAVFATAGVNVAEIVLAKNVFDAGDFGYGLLVAAGAVGLMLGSFFGGSWIEQRGMALPYGVSIGLMALGFGAAAAAPNVWVAAVVVVAAGAGNGVAVITNAVLVQRGAPDRLRGRAFAVVMSLGYAFLGLGMIVAGPLTNAAGARTVWAVAAGLLAIAAVVGFLLARRVDADGGRVSVRHASGPEPARD
;
A
#
# COMPACT_ATOMS: atom_id res chain seq x y z
N VAL A 1 -21.39 14.68 -6.32
CA VAL A 1 -20.90 13.70 -5.31
C VAL A 1 -21.68 13.82 -3.98
N ARG A 2 -21.92 15.00 -3.44
CA ARG A 2 -22.61 15.16 -2.14
C ARG A 2 -24.07 14.69 -2.13
N GLU A 3 -24.75 14.67 -3.27
CA GLU A 3 -26.16 14.30 -3.41
C GLU A 3 -26.39 12.82 -3.76
N ALA A 4 -25.33 12.10 -4.15
CA ALA A 4 -25.38 10.69 -4.47
C ALA A 4 -25.48 9.83 -3.20
N GLY A 5 -26.70 9.37 -2.87
CA GLY A 5 -26.98 8.61 -1.65
C GLY A 5 -26.16 7.34 -1.52
N GLY A 6 -26.04 6.58 -2.60
CA GLY A 6 -25.25 5.34 -2.66
C GLY A 6 -23.76 5.57 -2.44
N PHE A 7 -23.18 6.63 -3.05
CA PHE A 7 -21.78 6.98 -2.81
C PHE A 7 -21.50 7.35 -1.34
N ARG A 8 -22.40 8.10 -0.70
CA ARG A 8 -22.24 8.45 0.72
C ARG A 8 -22.21 7.20 1.60
N LEU A 9 -23.11 6.26 1.35
CA LEU A 9 -23.14 4.99 2.08
C LEU A 9 -21.85 4.20 1.87
N LEU A 10 -21.36 4.07 0.60
CA LEU A 10 -20.11 3.40 0.28
C LEU A 10 -18.90 4.10 0.93
N PHE A 11 -18.86 5.44 0.90
CA PHE A 11 -17.80 6.23 1.52
C PHE A 11 -17.71 5.99 3.03
N PHE A 12 -18.85 6.08 3.75
CA PHE A 12 -18.86 5.85 5.20
C PHE A 12 -18.62 4.37 5.55
N ALA A 13 -19.04 3.43 4.72
CA ALA A 13 -18.71 2.01 4.88
C ALA A 13 -17.21 1.79 4.78
N THR A 14 -16.58 2.30 3.72
CA THR A 14 -15.14 2.22 3.52
C THR A 14 -14.37 2.93 4.65
N LEU A 15 -14.81 4.10 5.07
CA LEU A 15 -14.20 4.85 6.16
C LEU A 15 -14.21 4.06 7.47
N ALA A 16 -15.37 3.51 7.86
CA ALA A 16 -15.50 2.70 9.07
C ALA A 16 -14.61 1.45 9.03
N SER A 17 -14.65 0.72 7.91
CA SER A 17 -13.85 -0.47 7.67
C SER A 17 -12.35 -0.16 7.71
N SER A 18 -11.90 0.95 7.09
CA SER A 18 -10.49 1.32 7.03
C SER A 18 -9.93 1.76 8.38
N ILE A 19 -10.69 2.54 9.19
CA ILE A 19 -10.28 2.90 10.55
C ILE A 19 -10.05 1.64 11.39
N GLY A 20 -11.03 0.72 11.38
CA GLY A 20 -10.92 -0.54 12.11
C GLY A 20 -9.73 -1.38 11.65
N THR A 21 -9.51 -1.47 10.34
CA THR A 21 -8.41 -2.23 9.76
C THR A 21 -7.04 -1.72 10.23
N TRP A 22 -6.79 -0.41 10.20
CA TRP A 22 -5.51 0.15 10.63
C TRP A 22 -5.31 0.10 12.14
N LEU A 23 -6.39 0.24 12.91
CA LEU A 23 -6.39 0.02 14.35
C LEU A 23 -6.01 -1.42 14.70
N ALA A 24 -6.62 -2.39 14.02
CA ALA A 24 -6.36 -3.81 14.24
C ALA A 24 -5.01 -4.26 13.65
N PHE A 25 -4.49 -3.60 12.62
CA PHE A 25 -3.14 -3.84 12.11
C PHE A 25 -2.09 -3.65 13.21
N VAL A 26 -2.16 -2.54 13.95
CA VAL A 26 -1.27 -2.30 15.10
C VAL A 26 -1.44 -3.40 16.15
N ALA A 27 -2.68 -3.75 16.47
CA ALA A 27 -2.97 -4.80 17.46
C ALA A 27 -2.43 -6.17 17.05
N LEU A 28 -2.55 -6.57 15.77
CA LEU A 28 -2.02 -7.83 15.25
C LEU A 28 -0.50 -7.90 15.39
N VAL A 29 0.21 -6.83 15.03
CA VAL A 29 1.67 -6.78 15.11
C VAL A 29 2.13 -6.81 16.56
N VAL A 30 1.47 -6.05 17.44
CA VAL A 30 1.74 -6.05 18.89
C VAL A 30 1.50 -7.42 19.49
N ASP A 31 0.33 -8.03 19.25
CA ASP A 31 -0.05 -9.32 19.83
C ASP A 31 0.93 -10.45 19.42
N VAL A 32 1.27 -10.51 18.12
CA VAL A 32 2.25 -11.49 17.63
C VAL A 32 3.62 -11.24 18.24
N PHE A 33 4.07 -10.00 18.34
CA PHE A 33 5.37 -9.68 18.92
C PHE A 33 5.42 -9.96 20.42
N ASP A 34 4.39 -9.60 21.19
CA ASP A 34 4.34 -9.83 22.64
C ASP A 34 4.31 -11.30 23.02
N ARG A 35 3.67 -12.14 22.20
CA ARG A 35 3.66 -13.60 22.43
C ARG A 35 4.96 -14.29 22.04
N THR A 36 5.79 -13.68 21.19
CA THR A 36 6.94 -14.39 20.59
C THR A 36 8.27 -13.74 20.89
N GLU A 37 8.29 -12.45 21.16
CA GLU A 37 9.50 -11.60 21.22
C GLU A 37 10.42 -11.79 19.99
N ASN A 38 9.82 -12.13 18.82
CA ASN A 38 10.55 -12.59 17.65
C ASN A 38 10.04 -11.89 16.38
N ALA A 39 10.93 -11.05 15.79
CA ALA A 39 10.63 -10.30 14.58
C ALA A 39 10.31 -11.19 13.36
N SER A 40 10.74 -12.47 13.34
CA SER A 40 10.38 -13.37 12.24
C SER A 40 8.89 -13.72 12.22
N TRP A 41 8.21 -13.75 13.37
CA TRP A 41 6.77 -13.91 13.42
C TRP A 41 6.03 -12.66 12.95
N VAL A 42 6.53 -11.46 13.28
CA VAL A 42 6.04 -10.20 12.71
C VAL A 42 6.21 -10.18 11.20
N SER A 43 7.36 -10.62 10.72
CA SER A 43 7.64 -10.77 9.29
C SER A 43 6.63 -11.72 8.61
N ALA A 44 6.37 -12.89 9.21
CA ALA A 44 5.38 -13.84 8.70
C ALA A 44 3.97 -13.23 8.66
N LEU A 45 3.55 -12.52 9.70
CA LEU A 45 2.27 -11.81 9.75
C LEU A 45 2.15 -10.79 8.61
N LEU A 46 3.15 -9.92 8.43
CA LEU A 46 3.12 -8.89 7.39
C LEU A 46 3.10 -9.50 5.98
N VAL A 47 3.87 -10.58 5.76
CA VAL A 47 3.86 -11.30 4.47
C VAL A 47 2.47 -11.85 4.17
N VAL A 48 1.81 -12.49 5.14
CA VAL A 48 0.49 -13.09 4.89
C VAL A 48 -0.63 -12.06 4.76
N GLU A 49 -0.47 -10.86 5.28
CA GLU A 49 -1.43 -9.77 5.04
C GLU A 49 -1.39 -9.26 3.59
N PHE A 50 -0.21 -9.18 2.98
CA PHE A 50 -0.05 -8.69 1.61
C PHE A 50 -0.14 -9.78 0.55
N LEU A 51 0.22 -11.02 0.87
CA LEU A 51 0.26 -12.15 -0.06
C LEU A 51 -1.09 -12.41 -0.77
N PRO A 52 -2.25 -12.37 -0.08
CA PRO A 52 -3.54 -12.56 -0.74
C PRO A 52 -3.82 -11.51 -1.81
N SER A 53 -3.40 -10.25 -1.60
CA SER A 53 -3.61 -9.17 -2.58
C SER A 53 -2.85 -9.43 -3.88
N VAL A 54 -1.69 -10.07 -3.81
CA VAL A 54 -0.94 -10.51 -5.00
C VAL A 54 -1.66 -11.65 -5.71
N ILE A 55 -2.05 -12.70 -4.98
CA ILE A 55 -2.69 -13.89 -5.55
C ILE A 55 -4.07 -13.55 -6.12
N VAL A 56 -4.88 -12.86 -5.34
CA VAL A 56 -6.25 -12.49 -5.72
C VAL A 56 -6.26 -11.42 -6.82
N GLY A 57 -5.26 -10.52 -6.85
CA GLY A 57 -5.12 -9.54 -7.93
C GLY A 57 -5.11 -10.17 -9.32
N PHE A 58 -4.58 -11.41 -9.44
CA PHE A 58 -4.63 -12.20 -10.68
C PHE A 58 -6.00 -12.84 -10.95
N LEU A 59 -6.81 -13.10 -9.91
CA LEU A 59 -8.08 -13.84 -10.00
C LEU A 59 -9.31 -12.91 -9.86
N ALA A 60 -9.15 -11.76 -9.21
CA ALA A 60 -10.22 -10.84 -8.85
C ALA A 60 -11.03 -10.35 -10.06
N GLY A 61 -10.37 -10.07 -11.19
CA GLY A 61 -11.06 -9.62 -12.41
C GLY A 61 -12.19 -10.56 -12.80
N ARG A 62 -11.91 -11.87 -12.87
CA ARG A 62 -12.91 -12.87 -13.23
C ARG A 62 -14.02 -13.01 -12.18
N LEU A 63 -13.68 -12.91 -10.90
CA LEU A 63 -14.65 -13.04 -9.81
C LEU A 63 -15.60 -11.84 -9.77
N LEU A 64 -15.08 -10.62 -9.98
CA LEU A 64 -15.86 -9.39 -10.07
C LEU A 64 -16.77 -9.33 -11.29
N ASP A 65 -16.41 -10.07 -12.34
CA ASP A 65 -17.23 -10.20 -13.56
C ASP A 65 -18.42 -11.16 -13.40
N ILE A 66 -18.32 -12.14 -12.48
CA ILE A 66 -19.30 -13.22 -12.34
C ILE A 66 -20.30 -12.94 -11.20
N ALA A 67 -19.84 -12.37 -10.09
CA ALA A 67 -20.64 -12.17 -8.89
C ALA A 67 -21.08 -10.72 -8.71
N ALA A 68 -22.26 -10.53 -8.12
CA ALA A 68 -22.78 -9.22 -7.78
C ALA A 68 -21.83 -8.49 -6.81
N ARG A 69 -21.24 -7.36 -7.22
CA ARG A 69 -20.24 -6.60 -6.50
C ARG A 69 -20.68 -6.25 -5.07
N ARG A 70 -21.96 -5.91 -4.89
CA ARG A 70 -22.55 -5.67 -3.55
C ARG A 70 -22.34 -6.84 -2.62
N TRP A 71 -22.64 -8.06 -3.07
CA TRP A 71 -22.52 -9.24 -2.23
C TRP A 71 -21.07 -9.63 -1.99
N ILE A 72 -20.16 -9.36 -2.93
CA ILE A 72 -18.71 -9.50 -2.69
C ILE A 72 -18.28 -8.62 -1.53
N LEU A 73 -18.69 -7.35 -1.53
CA LEU A 73 -18.38 -6.41 -0.45
C LEU A 73 -18.95 -6.86 0.90
N VAL A 74 -20.23 -7.23 0.93
CA VAL A 74 -20.91 -7.67 2.16
C VAL A 74 -20.30 -8.97 2.71
N ILE A 75 -20.07 -9.97 1.86
CA ILE A 75 -19.48 -11.25 2.28
C ILE A 75 -18.04 -11.05 2.75
N ALA A 76 -17.27 -10.20 2.08
CA ALA A 76 -15.92 -9.87 2.53
C ALA A 76 -15.90 -9.20 3.90
N ASP A 77 -16.83 -8.27 4.17
CA ASP A 77 -16.94 -7.63 5.48
C ASP A 77 -17.39 -8.63 6.56
N LEU A 78 -18.39 -9.47 6.28
CA LEU A 78 -18.85 -10.50 7.23
C LEU A 78 -17.77 -11.54 7.52
N ALA A 79 -17.01 -11.96 6.50
CA ALA A 79 -15.89 -12.89 6.67
C ALA A 79 -14.78 -12.26 7.54
N ARG A 80 -14.43 -10.98 7.29
CA ARG A 80 -13.48 -10.25 8.13
C ARG A 80 -14.00 -10.10 9.56
N ALA A 81 -15.26 -9.69 9.74
CA ALA A 81 -15.87 -9.60 11.06
C ALA A 81 -15.78 -10.92 11.83
N ALA A 82 -16.11 -12.03 11.18
CA ALA A 82 -16.03 -13.36 11.79
C ALA A 82 -14.59 -13.69 12.21
N VAL A 83 -13.59 -13.44 11.35
CA VAL A 83 -12.18 -13.66 11.69
C VAL A 83 -11.77 -12.84 12.90
N PHE A 84 -12.11 -11.54 12.92
CA PHE A 84 -11.73 -10.65 14.00
C PHE A 84 -12.48 -10.94 15.32
N PHE A 85 -13.66 -11.53 15.28
CA PHE A 85 -14.32 -12.08 16.49
C PHE A 85 -13.66 -13.36 16.99
N VAL A 86 -13.01 -14.13 16.14
CA VAL A 86 -12.31 -15.37 16.52
C VAL A 86 -10.90 -15.09 17.05
N LEU A 87 -10.23 -14.02 16.59
CA LEU A 87 -8.87 -13.68 16.97
C LEU A 87 -8.61 -13.64 18.48
N PRO A 88 -9.49 -13.08 19.35
CA PRO A 88 -9.28 -13.10 20.80
C PRO A 88 -9.13 -14.49 21.41
N PHE A 89 -9.62 -15.53 20.73
CA PHE A 89 -9.54 -16.92 21.17
C PHE A 89 -8.31 -17.66 20.61
N ALA A 90 -7.48 -16.99 19.80
CA ALA A 90 -6.26 -17.56 19.27
C ALA A 90 -5.24 -17.77 20.40
N THR A 91 -4.74 -19.01 20.54
CA THR A 91 -3.83 -19.40 21.61
C THR A 91 -2.37 -19.46 21.15
N SER A 92 -2.11 -19.42 19.83
CA SER A 92 -0.75 -19.46 19.28
C SER A 92 -0.52 -18.42 18.20
N PRO A 93 0.71 -17.94 18.00
CA PRO A 93 1.07 -17.01 16.93
C PRO A 93 0.71 -17.53 15.54
N ALA A 94 0.84 -18.84 15.32
CA ALA A 94 0.48 -19.48 14.05
C ALA A 94 -1.02 -19.36 13.74
N GLN A 95 -1.89 -19.46 14.76
CA GLN A 95 -3.33 -19.23 14.59
C GLN A 95 -3.63 -17.76 14.23
N ILE A 96 -2.97 -16.79 14.87
CA ILE A 96 -3.12 -15.38 14.54
C ILE A 96 -2.72 -15.14 13.09
N VAL A 97 -1.57 -15.64 12.66
CA VAL A 97 -1.07 -15.51 11.28
C VAL A 97 -2.03 -16.17 10.28
N ALA A 98 -2.57 -17.36 10.61
CA ALA A 98 -3.54 -18.03 9.74
C ALA A 98 -4.87 -17.27 9.62
N LEU A 99 -5.36 -16.71 10.72
CA LEU A 99 -6.56 -15.86 10.74
C LEU A 99 -6.33 -14.56 10.00
N ALA A 100 -5.18 -13.91 10.16
CA ALA A 100 -4.79 -12.72 9.41
C ALA A 100 -4.73 -13.01 7.90
N PHE A 101 -4.20 -14.17 7.49
CA PHE A 101 -4.24 -14.60 6.09
C PHE A 101 -5.67 -14.74 5.56
N ALA A 102 -6.57 -15.33 6.33
CA ALA A 102 -7.99 -15.47 5.95
C ALA A 102 -8.67 -14.09 5.81
N ALA A 103 -8.39 -13.14 6.73
CA ALA A 103 -8.86 -11.77 6.63
C ALA A 103 -8.26 -11.05 5.40
N GLY A 104 -6.98 -11.29 5.10
CA GLY A 104 -6.27 -10.75 3.94
C GLY A 104 -6.91 -11.19 2.61
N ILE A 105 -7.36 -12.44 2.50
CA ILE A 105 -8.11 -12.92 1.31
C ILE A 105 -9.38 -12.09 1.12
N ALA A 106 -10.17 -11.88 2.17
CA ALA A 106 -11.39 -11.10 2.09
C ALA A 106 -11.11 -9.63 1.75
N THR A 107 -10.07 -9.03 2.36
CA THR A 107 -9.61 -7.65 2.08
C THR A 107 -9.18 -7.47 0.63
N SER A 108 -8.50 -8.46 0.05
CA SER A 108 -8.03 -8.42 -1.34
C SER A 108 -9.15 -8.39 -2.38
N LEU A 109 -10.36 -8.85 -2.02
CA LEU A 109 -11.56 -8.77 -2.85
C LEU A 109 -12.32 -7.47 -2.65
N PHE A 110 -12.27 -6.89 -1.44
CA PHE A 110 -13.07 -5.74 -1.07
C PHE A 110 -12.66 -4.47 -1.86
N ARG A 111 -11.38 -4.12 -1.85
CA ARG A 111 -10.89 -2.88 -2.51
C ARG A 111 -11.19 -2.83 -4.02
N PRO A 112 -10.87 -3.86 -4.82
CA PRO A 112 -11.24 -3.86 -6.24
C PRO A 112 -12.74 -3.73 -6.47
N ALA A 113 -13.58 -4.36 -5.62
CA ALA A 113 -15.02 -4.27 -5.73
C ALA A 113 -15.55 -2.85 -5.45
N VAL A 114 -14.96 -2.12 -4.47
CA VAL A 114 -15.28 -0.71 -4.20
C VAL A 114 -15.02 0.15 -5.44
N TYR A 115 -13.81 0.08 -5.99
CA TYR A 115 -13.41 0.89 -7.14
C TYR A 115 -14.16 0.51 -8.42
N ALA A 116 -14.48 -0.77 -8.62
CA ALA A 116 -15.28 -1.22 -9.74
C ALA A 116 -16.76 -0.79 -9.64
N GLY A 117 -17.31 -0.67 -8.43
CA GLY A 117 -18.68 -0.21 -8.19
C GLY A 117 -18.86 1.31 -8.23
N LEU A 118 -17.77 2.08 -8.09
CA LEU A 118 -17.80 3.54 -7.97
C LEU A 118 -18.45 4.26 -9.18
N PRO A 119 -18.15 3.88 -10.46
CA PRO A 119 -18.75 4.53 -11.63
C PRO A 119 -20.28 4.42 -11.70
N ASN A 120 -20.86 3.43 -11.01
CA ASN A 120 -22.31 3.25 -10.98
C ASN A 120 -23.03 4.09 -9.90
N LEU A 121 -22.26 4.77 -9.05
CA LEU A 121 -22.77 5.56 -7.93
C LEU A 121 -22.61 7.07 -8.13
N VAL A 122 -21.76 7.49 -9.07
CA VAL A 122 -21.48 8.89 -9.37
C VAL A 122 -21.43 9.12 -10.87
N SER A 123 -21.63 10.37 -11.32
CA SER A 123 -21.45 10.75 -12.72
C SER A 123 -19.98 10.67 -13.16
N ASP A 124 -19.72 10.52 -14.47
CA ASP A 124 -18.35 10.52 -15.00
C ASP A 124 -17.57 11.79 -14.64
N GLU A 125 -18.25 12.93 -14.56
CA GLU A 125 -17.66 14.21 -14.14
C GLU A 125 -17.22 14.20 -12.66
N ASP A 126 -17.93 13.49 -11.81
CA ASP A 126 -17.68 13.39 -10.37
C ASP A 126 -16.70 12.27 -9.99
N LEU A 127 -16.41 11.33 -10.91
CA LEU A 127 -15.52 10.19 -10.66
C LEU A 127 -14.12 10.58 -10.13
N PRO A 128 -13.43 11.60 -10.68
CA PRO A 128 -12.13 12.00 -10.15
C PRO A 128 -12.22 12.48 -8.70
N GLN A 129 -13.28 13.24 -8.36
CA GLN A 129 -13.50 13.73 -7.00
C GLN A 129 -13.84 12.59 -6.03
N ALA A 130 -14.67 11.64 -6.45
CA ALA A 130 -15.05 10.48 -5.63
C ALA A 130 -13.83 9.59 -5.32
N ASN A 131 -12.99 9.31 -6.32
CA ASN A 131 -11.72 8.60 -6.13
C ASN A 131 -10.78 9.35 -5.18
N GLY A 132 -10.65 10.66 -5.35
CA GLY A 132 -9.84 11.52 -4.48
C GLY A 132 -10.31 11.48 -3.02
N LEU A 133 -11.61 11.51 -2.78
CA LEU A 133 -12.19 11.40 -1.44
C LEU A 133 -11.90 10.04 -0.79
N LEU A 134 -12.07 8.93 -1.53
CA LEU A 134 -11.76 7.58 -1.03
C LEU A 134 -10.27 7.45 -0.70
N GLN A 135 -9.38 7.93 -1.57
CA GLN A 135 -7.94 7.87 -1.33
C GLN A 135 -7.51 8.74 -0.14
N THR A 136 -8.11 9.93 -0.01
CA THR A 136 -7.84 10.81 1.15
C THR A 136 -8.32 10.16 2.45
N ALA A 137 -9.51 9.54 2.42
CA ALA A 137 -10.04 8.80 3.56
C ALA A 137 -9.12 7.63 3.95
N ASP A 138 -8.64 6.85 2.99
CA ASP A 138 -7.71 5.74 3.25
C ASP A 138 -6.41 6.21 3.92
N ASN A 139 -5.80 7.29 3.42
CA ASN A 139 -4.58 7.85 4.00
C ASN A 139 -4.82 8.41 5.42
N PHE A 140 -5.95 9.12 5.61
CA PHE A 140 -6.33 9.68 6.90
C PHE A 140 -6.61 8.57 7.93
N THR A 141 -7.32 7.52 7.53
CA THR A 141 -7.63 6.39 8.40
C THR A 141 -6.38 5.59 8.76
N TRP A 142 -5.38 5.53 7.89
CA TRP A 142 -4.09 4.93 8.22
C TRP A 142 -3.43 5.67 9.39
N ALA A 143 -3.28 6.98 9.29
CA ALA A 143 -2.64 7.77 10.36
C ALA A 143 -3.43 7.69 11.69
N ILE A 144 -4.75 7.94 11.64
CA ILE A 144 -5.59 7.95 12.85
C ILE A 144 -5.77 6.54 13.41
N GLY A 145 -6.03 5.56 12.55
CA GLY A 145 -6.24 4.17 12.97
C GLY A 145 -5.01 3.59 13.65
N ALA A 146 -3.81 3.85 13.13
CA ALA A 146 -2.58 3.39 13.75
C ALA A 146 -2.34 4.04 15.12
N LEU A 147 -2.53 5.36 15.23
CA LEU A 147 -2.36 6.08 16.49
C LEU A 147 -3.38 5.63 17.55
N VAL A 148 -4.65 5.57 17.17
CA VAL A 148 -5.74 5.12 18.05
C VAL A 148 -5.57 3.65 18.41
N GLY A 149 -5.13 2.82 17.46
CA GLY A 149 -4.82 1.42 17.69
C GLY A 149 -3.74 1.21 18.73
N GLY A 150 -2.62 1.91 18.60
CA GLY A 150 -1.55 1.87 19.60
C GLY A 150 -1.99 2.36 20.98
N ALA A 151 -2.78 3.43 21.01
CA ALA A 151 -3.34 3.95 22.28
C ALA A 151 -4.36 2.98 22.91
N LEU A 152 -5.23 2.38 22.11
CA LEU A 152 -6.24 1.42 22.59
C LEU A 152 -5.57 0.15 23.13
N VAL A 153 -4.60 -0.41 22.40
CA VAL A 153 -3.88 -1.60 22.84
C VAL A 153 -3.11 -1.32 24.13
N ALA A 154 -2.40 -0.18 24.21
CA ALA A 154 -1.67 0.23 25.40
C ALA A 154 -2.59 0.44 26.63
N ALA A 155 -3.82 0.91 26.43
CA ALA A 155 -4.77 1.15 27.49
C ALA A 155 -5.58 -0.09 27.90
N THR A 156 -5.67 -1.10 27.03
CA THR A 156 -6.54 -2.27 27.22
C THR A 156 -5.86 -3.59 26.84
N SER A 157 -6.05 -4.04 25.61
CA SER A 157 -5.44 -5.25 25.05
C SER A 157 -5.60 -5.29 23.52
N PRO A 158 -4.84 -6.14 22.81
CA PRO A 158 -5.09 -6.43 21.39
C PRO A 158 -6.50 -6.94 21.10
N ASP A 159 -7.08 -7.72 22.01
CA ASP A 159 -8.42 -8.28 21.86
C ASP A 159 -9.50 -7.21 21.73
N ALA A 160 -9.38 -6.13 22.50
CA ALA A 160 -10.32 -4.99 22.40
C ALA A 160 -10.28 -4.37 20.99
N ALA A 161 -9.08 -4.22 20.42
CA ALA A 161 -8.89 -3.72 19.07
C ALA A 161 -9.50 -4.66 18.02
N TYR A 162 -9.36 -5.97 18.19
CA TYR A 162 -9.97 -6.97 17.32
C TYR A 162 -11.50 -6.86 17.34
N VAL A 163 -12.10 -6.78 18.52
CA VAL A 163 -13.56 -6.65 18.67
C VAL A 163 -14.06 -5.34 18.06
N VAL A 164 -13.38 -4.22 18.29
CA VAL A 164 -13.73 -2.93 17.67
C VAL A 164 -13.69 -3.02 16.14
N ASN A 165 -12.65 -3.67 15.59
CA ASN A 165 -12.55 -3.86 14.15
C ASN A 165 -13.64 -4.79 13.60
N ALA A 166 -13.98 -5.87 14.31
CA ALA A 166 -15.08 -6.75 13.92
C ALA A 166 -16.39 -5.98 13.79
N PHE A 167 -16.70 -5.11 14.76
CA PHE A 167 -17.89 -4.24 14.68
C PHE A 167 -17.79 -3.23 13.55
N SER A 168 -16.62 -2.69 13.23
CA SER A 168 -16.44 -1.77 12.10
C SER A 168 -16.83 -2.41 10.77
N PHE A 169 -16.47 -3.69 10.57
CA PHE A 169 -16.88 -4.47 9.39
C PHE A 169 -18.39 -4.74 9.36
N LEU A 170 -19.02 -5.01 10.50
CA LEU A 170 -20.47 -5.16 10.55
C LEU A 170 -21.20 -3.86 10.19
N VAL A 171 -20.70 -2.71 10.68
CA VAL A 171 -21.21 -1.39 10.30
C VAL A 171 -21.04 -1.15 8.80
N SER A 172 -19.87 -1.47 8.24
CA SER A 172 -19.61 -1.37 6.81
C SER A 172 -20.58 -2.23 6.00
N ALA A 173 -20.71 -3.51 6.34
CA ALA A 173 -21.65 -4.42 5.67
C ALA A 173 -23.09 -3.90 5.71
N LEU A 174 -23.54 -3.39 6.86
CA LEU A 174 -24.88 -2.83 7.03
C LEU A 174 -25.11 -1.58 6.15
N LEU A 175 -24.10 -0.72 6.01
CA LEU A 175 -24.18 0.46 5.14
C LEU A 175 -24.23 0.04 3.67
N ILE A 176 -23.41 -0.96 3.26
CA ILE A 176 -23.37 -1.46 1.89
C ILE A 176 -24.69 -2.13 1.48
N VAL A 177 -25.31 -2.91 2.38
CA VAL A 177 -26.63 -3.51 2.12
C VAL A 177 -27.72 -2.44 1.86
N ARG A 178 -27.59 -1.26 2.48
CA ARG A 178 -28.54 -0.15 2.29
C ARG A 178 -28.36 0.63 0.99
N ILE A 179 -27.30 0.40 0.22
CA ILE A 179 -27.13 1.01 -1.09
C ILE A 179 -28.24 0.46 -2.00
N LYS A 180 -29.08 1.33 -2.55
CA LYS A 180 -30.19 0.94 -3.41
C LYS A 180 -29.79 0.83 -4.88
N GLU A 181 -28.84 1.64 -5.29
CA GLU A 181 -28.30 1.70 -6.63
C GLU A 181 -27.56 0.40 -6.98
N SER A 182 -27.61 -0.01 -8.27
CA SER A 182 -26.84 -1.16 -8.72
C SER A 182 -25.35 -0.83 -8.73
N LEU A 183 -24.50 -1.71 -8.18
CA LEU A 183 -23.06 -1.64 -8.29
C LEU A 183 -22.52 -2.39 -9.51
N GLU A 184 -23.41 -2.89 -10.36
CA GLU A 184 -23.08 -3.76 -11.49
C GLU A 184 -23.06 -2.96 -12.79
N GLU A 185 -22.11 -3.29 -13.66
CA GLU A 185 -21.99 -2.71 -15.00
C GLU A 185 -22.99 -3.37 -15.96
N ALA A 186 -23.64 -2.54 -16.80
CA ALA A 186 -24.65 -3.04 -17.74
C ALA A 186 -24.05 -3.82 -18.93
N GLU A 187 -22.78 -3.58 -19.26
CA GLU A 187 -22.07 -4.25 -20.37
C GLU A 187 -20.66 -4.68 -19.96
N ARG A 188 -20.32 -5.93 -20.29
CA ARG A 188 -19.03 -6.55 -19.98
C ARG A 188 -18.09 -6.48 -21.17
N ALA A 189 -16.89 -5.92 -20.98
CA ALA A 189 -15.86 -5.95 -22.02
C ALA A 189 -15.21 -7.36 -22.11
N PRO A 190 -15.03 -7.95 -23.32
CA PRO A 190 -14.41 -9.25 -23.46
C PRO A 190 -12.92 -9.23 -23.11
N SER A 191 -12.49 -10.09 -22.19
CA SER A 191 -11.08 -10.31 -21.83
C SER A 191 -10.37 -11.14 -22.91
N ARG A 192 -9.19 -10.69 -23.37
CA ARG A 192 -8.41 -11.34 -24.45
C ARG A 192 -7.36 -12.37 -23.98
N GLY A 193 -7.30 -12.70 -22.69
CA GLY A 193 -6.36 -13.70 -22.17
C GLY A 193 -5.25 -13.11 -21.29
N HIS A 194 -5.38 -13.32 -20.00
CA HIS A 194 -4.64 -12.66 -18.92
C HIS A 194 -3.11 -12.83 -18.98
N TRP A 195 -2.62 -14.02 -19.34
CA TRP A 195 -1.18 -14.33 -19.34
C TRP A 195 -0.41 -13.65 -20.48
N ARG A 196 -1.02 -13.50 -21.67
CA ARG A 196 -0.39 -12.77 -22.78
C ARG A 196 -0.33 -11.28 -22.49
N ASP A 197 -1.36 -10.74 -21.87
CA ASP A 197 -1.42 -9.34 -21.47
C ASP A 197 -0.34 -8.98 -20.45
N LEU A 198 -0.04 -9.88 -19.51
CA LEU A 198 1.06 -9.73 -18.55
C LEU A 198 2.43 -9.81 -19.21
N ALA A 199 2.64 -10.79 -20.11
CA ALA A 199 3.91 -10.93 -20.82
C ALA A 199 4.23 -9.72 -21.72
N ASP A 200 3.22 -9.19 -22.39
CA ASP A 200 3.34 -7.97 -23.20
C ASP A 200 3.63 -6.75 -22.33
N GLY A 201 2.96 -6.63 -21.18
CA GLY A 201 3.20 -5.57 -20.19
C GLY A 201 4.63 -5.64 -19.63
N PHE A 202 5.13 -6.83 -19.30
CA PHE A 202 6.48 -7.04 -18.76
C PHE A 202 7.56 -6.73 -19.82
N SER A 203 7.41 -7.25 -21.05
CA SER A 203 8.31 -6.95 -22.16
C SER A 203 8.37 -5.46 -22.47
N PHE A 204 7.22 -4.78 -22.45
CA PHE A 204 7.14 -3.33 -22.63
C PHE A 204 7.80 -2.57 -21.47
N ALA A 205 7.55 -2.98 -20.22
CA ALA A 205 8.10 -2.33 -19.04
C ALA A 205 9.63 -2.34 -19.04
N LEU A 206 10.26 -3.45 -19.44
CA LEU A 206 11.73 -3.56 -19.54
C LEU A 206 12.35 -2.71 -20.66
N ARG A 207 11.55 -2.30 -21.66
CA ARG A 207 12.02 -1.45 -22.79
C ARG A 207 11.77 0.03 -22.57
N SER A 208 10.89 0.39 -21.64
CA SER A 208 10.56 1.77 -21.30
C SER A 208 11.55 2.31 -20.25
N LYS A 209 12.27 3.39 -20.59
CA LYS A 209 13.21 4.03 -19.65
C LYS A 209 12.51 4.50 -18.37
N SER A 210 11.30 5.04 -18.48
CA SER A 210 10.51 5.50 -17.33
C SER A 210 10.13 4.35 -16.41
N LEU A 211 9.63 3.24 -16.98
CA LEU A 211 9.23 2.07 -16.19
C LEU A 211 10.45 1.35 -15.59
N LEU A 212 11.56 1.27 -16.35
CA LEU A 212 12.81 0.71 -15.84
C LEU A 212 13.34 1.51 -14.63
N THR A 213 13.18 2.85 -14.65
CA THR A 213 13.52 3.69 -13.49
C THR A 213 12.79 3.26 -12.24
N ILE A 214 11.46 3.02 -12.36
CA ILE A 214 10.66 2.56 -11.23
C ILE A 214 11.09 1.14 -10.84
N ILE A 215 11.17 0.22 -11.81
CA ILE A 215 11.50 -1.19 -11.55
C ILE A 215 12.82 -1.30 -10.77
N VAL A 216 13.82 -0.54 -11.10
CA VAL A 216 15.12 -0.64 -10.44
C VAL A 216 15.13 0.13 -9.12
N ALA A 217 14.87 1.44 -9.16
CA ALA A 217 15.02 2.29 -7.97
C ALA A 217 13.95 2.01 -6.91
N TRP A 218 12.67 1.87 -7.33
CA TRP A 218 11.58 1.64 -6.40
C TRP A 218 11.59 0.24 -5.80
N SER A 219 12.03 -0.79 -6.55
CA SER A 219 12.18 -2.14 -5.98
C SER A 219 13.22 -2.18 -4.87
N ILE A 220 14.35 -1.47 -5.02
CA ILE A 220 15.34 -1.34 -3.94
C ILE A 220 14.73 -0.61 -2.75
N ALA A 221 14.01 0.50 -3.01
CA ALA A 221 13.38 1.29 -1.96
C ALA A 221 12.33 0.49 -1.18
N VAL A 222 11.47 -0.25 -1.87
CA VAL A 222 10.42 -1.08 -1.24
C VAL A 222 11.02 -2.24 -0.45
N PHE A 223 12.06 -2.90 -0.99
CA PHE A 223 12.79 -3.94 -0.27
C PHE A 223 13.40 -3.40 1.04
N ALA A 224 14.02 -2.22 0.98
CA ALA A 224 14.58 -1.55 2.16
C ALA A 224 13.49 -1.18 3.18
N THR A 225 12.39 -0.60 2.72
CA THR A 225 11.26 -0.19 3.58
C THR A 225 10.58 -1.40 4.24
N ALA A 226 10.58 -2.57 3.60
CA ALA A 226 10.12 -3.81 4.22
C ALA A 226 10.88 -4.14 5.52
N GLY A 227 12.19 -3.89 5.54
CA GLY A 227 13.00 -4.01 6.74
C GLY A 227 12.60 -3.04 7.84
N VAL A 228 12.29 -1.80 7.47
CA VAL A 228 11.77 -0.79 8.41
C VAL A 228 10.48 -1.27 9.05
N ASN A 229 9.51 -1.71 8.25
CA ASN A 229 8.19 -2.15 8.73
C ASN A 229 8.27 -3.32 9.71
N VAL A 230 9.16 -4.30 9.46
CA VAL A 230 9.33 -5.47 10.35
C VAL A 230 10.03 -5.08 11.65
N ALA A 231 11.08 -4.23 11.56
CA ALA A 231 11.89 -3.86 12.73
C ALA A 231 11.26 -2.73 13.58
N GLU A 232 10.20 -2.07 13.09
CA GLU A 232 9.59 -0.90 13.72
C GLU A 232 9.03 -1.20 15.11
N ILE A 233 8.35 -2.34 15.28
CA ILE A 233 7.83 -2.77 16.58
C ILE A 233 8.96 -3.03 17.59
N VAL A 234 10.04 -3.66 17.13
CA VAL A 234 11.23 -3.92 17.96
C VAL A 234 11.92 -2.62 18.36
N LEU A 235 12.00 -1.66 17.42
CA LEU A 235 12.55 -0.34 17.68
C LEU A 235 11.73 0.42 18.72
N ALA A 236 10.39 0.40 18.59
CA ALA A 236 9.48 1.08 19.51
C ALA A 236 9.52 0.48 20.93
N LYS A 237 9.42 -0.84 21.05
CA LYS A 237 9.28 -1.52 22.34
C LYS A 237 10.62 -1.78 23.02
N ASN A 238 11.59 -2.35 22.31
CA ASN A 238 12.83 -2.84 22.94
C ASN A 238 13.96 -1.81 22.93
N VAL A 239 13.94 -0.84 21.99
CA VAL A 239 15.01 0.16 21.89
C VAL A 239 14.62 1.48 22.53
N PHE A 240 13.39 1.94 22.32
CA PHE A 240 12.90 3.21 22.87
C PHE A 240 12.10 3.04 24.17
N ASP A 241 11.75 1.81 24.54
CA ASP A 241 10.90 1.50 25.72
C ASP A 241 9.58 2.30 25.69
N ALA A 242 9.01 2.46 24.49
CA ALA A 242 7.83 3.30 24.24
C ALA A 242 6.51 2.53 24.19
N GLY A 243 6.54 1.21 24.38
CA GLY A 243 5.39 0.32 24.43
C GLY A 243 4.58 0.31 23.12
N ASP A 244 3.31 -0.09 23.23
CA ASP A 244 2.39 -0.25 22.11
C ASP A 244 2.00 1.09 21.50
N PHE A 245 1.84 2.11 22.33
CA PHE A 245 1.59 3.47 21.87
C PHE A 245 2.74 3.99 21.00
N GLY A 246 3.99 3.73 21.40
CA GLY A 246 5.18 4.12 20.64
C GLY A 246 5.22 3.49 19.24
N TYR A 247 4.81 2.24 19.11
CA TYR A 247 4.68 1.59 17.81
C TYR A 247 3.60 2.26 16.95
N GLY A 248 2.39 2.43 17.49
CA GLY A 248 1.31 3.13 16.79
C GLY A 248 1.69 4.56 16.39
N LEU A 249 2.46 5.27 17.23
CA LEU A 249 2.97 6.61 16.94
C LEU A 249 3.92 6.63 15.73
N LEU A 250 4.87 5.68 15.64
CA LEU A 250 5.79 5.59 14.50
C LEU A 250 5.05 5.29 13.20
N VAL A 251 4.14 4.32 13.20
CA VAL A 251 3.30 3.99 12.03
C VAL A 251 2.48 5.20 11.60
N ALA A 252 1.84 5.90 12.55
CA ALA A 252 1.07 7.11 12.27
C ALA A 252 1.94 8.25 11.73
N ALA A 253 3.16 8.43 12.25
CA ALA A 253 4.11 9.42 11.78
C ALA A 253 4.47 9.19 10.31
N GLY A 254 4.72 7.93 9.91
CA GLY A 254 4.95 7.55 8.52
C GLY A 254 3.76 7.90 7.61
N ALA A 255 2.54 7.60 8.06
CA ALA A 255 1.31 7.90 7.31
C ALA A 255 1.06 9.41 7.16
N VAL A 256 1.24 10.20 8.23
CA VAL A 256 1.15 11.67 8.17
C VAL A 256 2.17 12.23 7.19
N GLY A 257 3.41 11.75 7.25
CA GLY A 257 4.44 12.16 6.31
C GLY A 257 4.04 11.87 4.87
N LEU A 258 3.58 10.64 4.58
CA LEU A 258 3.13 10.25 3.24
C LEU A 258 2.02 11.17 2.71
N MET A 259 1.05 11.52 3.55
CA MET A 259 -0.01 12.48 3.17
C MET A 259 0.58 13.84 2.79
N LEU A 260 1.46 14.39 3.61
CA LEU A 260 2.11 15.69 3.34
C LEU A 260 2.93 15.64 2.05
N GLY A 261 3.75 14.61 1.87
CA GLY A 261 4.56 14.44 0.67
C GLY A 261 3.72 14.27 -0.60
N SER A 262 2.64 13.50 -0.53
CA SER A 262 1.72 13.32 -1.66
C SER A 262 1.01 14.63 -2.03
N PHE A 263 0.66 15.47 -1.06
CA PHE A 263 0.00 16.75 -1.31
C PHE A 263 0.91 17.74 -2.06
N PHE A 264 2.18 17.83 -1.69
CA PHE A 264 3.11 18.77 -2.31
C PHE A 264 3.87 18.18 -3.52
N GLY A 265 3.91 16.87 -3.68
CA GLY A 265 4.72 16.18 -4.68
C GLY A 265 4.38 16.55 -6.11
N GLY A 266 3.09 16.68 -6.44
CA GLY A 266 2.64 17.00 -7.79
C GLY A 266 3.18 18.33 -8.30
N SER A 267 3.00 19.40 -7.53
CA SER A 267 3.48 20.74 -7.89
C SER A 267 5.01 20.83 -7.99
N TRP A 268 5.72 20.08 -7.18
CA TRP A 268 7.17 20.02 -7.23
C TRP A 268 7.69 19.33 -8.51
N ILE A 269 7.05 18.23 -8.92
CA ILE A 269 7.37 17.52 -10.17
C ILE A 269 7.11 18.42 -11.40
N GLU A 270 6.01 19.17 -11.40
CA GLU A 270 5.69 20.12 -12.49
C GLU A 270 6.76 21.20 -12.65
N GLN A 271 7.30 21.72 -11.55
CA GLN A 271 8.28 22.80 -11.55
C GLN A 271 9.71 22.36 -11.87
N ARG A 272 10.11 21.14 -11.48
CA ARG A 272 11.52 20.69 -11.50
C ARG A 272 11.78 19.46 -12.35
N GLY A 273 10.77 18.90 -13.04
CA GLY A 273 10.88 17.61 -13.71
C GLY A 273 10.82 16.45 -12.73
N MET A 274 11.19 15.25 -13.17
CA MET A 274 11.05 14.01 -12.40
C MET A 274 12.30 13.62 -11.61
N ALA A 275 13.49 13.90 -12.16
CA ALA A 275 14.75 13.40 -11.59
C ALA A 275 15.03 13.94 -10.20
N LEU A 276 14.95 15.28 -10.04
CA LEU A 276 15.28 15.92 -8.77
C LEU A 276 14.27 15.55 -7.67
N PRO A 277 12.94 15.67 -7.88
CA PRO A 277 11.97 15.22 -6.89
C PRO A 277 12.13 13.72 -6.52
N TYR A 278 12.39 12.85 -7.50
CA TYR A 278 12.52 11.42 -7.26
C TYR A 278 13.76 11.08 -6.43
N GLY A 279 14.92 11.62 -6.81
CA GLY A 279 16.17 11.38 -6.07
C GLY A 279 16.13 11.96 -4.65
N VAL A 280 15.65 13.20 -4.51
CA VAL A 280 15.56 13.87 -3.20
C VAL A 280 14.52 13.19 -2.30
N SER A 281 13.39 12.76 -2.85
CA SER A 281 12.35 12.11 -2.06
C SER A 281 12.81 10.77 -1.46
N ILE A 282 13.47 9.91 -2.25
CA ILE A 282 14.05 8.67 -1.73
C ILE A 282 15.24 8.97 -0.80
N GLY A 283 16.03 10.01 -1.10
CA GLY A 283 17.09 10.50 -0.21
C GLY A 283 16.56 10.98 1.14
N LEU A 284 15.40 11.63 1.17
CA LEU A 284 14.72 12.05 2.40
C LEU A 284 14.23 10.85 3.21
N MET A 285 13.77 9.77 2.54
CA MET A 285 13.47 8.50 3.21
C MET A 285 14.74 7.92 3.87
N ALA A 286 15.86 7.91 3.13
CA ALA A 286 17.14 7.42 3.65
C ALA A 286 17.59 8.20 4.88
N LEU A 287 17.57 9.53 4.81
CA LEU A 287 17.96 10.40 5.92
C LEU A 287 17.02 10.25 7.12
N GLY A 288 15.70 10.20 6.90
CA GLY A 288 14.71 10.07 7.95
C GLY A 288 14.82 8.75 8.71
N PHE A 289 14.90 7.61 8.00
CA PHE A 289 15.06 6.31 8.65
C PHE A 289 16.46 6.14 9.28
N GLY A 290 17.51 6.67 8.64
CA GLY A 290 18.85 6.68 9.24
C GLY A 290 18.92 7.52 10.53
N ALA A 291 18.30 8.69 10.53
CA ALA A 291 18.21 9.53 11.72
C ALA A 291 17.34 8.87 12.81
N ALA A 292 16.25 8.20 12.44
CA ALA A 292 15.42 7.47 13.39
C ALA A 292 16.16 6.27 14.03
N ALA A 293 17.01 5.57 13.25
CA ALA A 293 17.88 4.51 13.79
C ALA A 293 18.83 5.04 14.86
N ALA A 294 19.27 6.29 14.76
CA ALA A 294 20.16 6.95 15.74
C ALA A 294 19.41 7.75 16.80
N ALA A 295 18.08 7.84 16.74
CA ALA A 295 17.28 8.65 17.63
C ALA A 295 17.43 8.20 19.11
N PRO A 296 17.43 9.15 20.06
CA PRO A 296 17.53 8.84 21.49
C PRO A 296 16.21 8.33 22.09
N ASN A 297 15.07 8.66 21.49
CA ASN A 297 13.74 8.27 21.95
C ASN A 297 12.72 8.26 20.81
N VAL A 298 11.53 7.73 21.09
CA VAL A 298 10.46 7.57 20.10
C VAL A 298 9.93 8.90 19.55
N TRP A 299 9.94 9.98 20.32
CA TRP A 299 9.44 11.29 19.88
C TRP A 299 10.30 11.89 18.79
N VAL A 300 11.63 11.84 18.98
CA VAL A 300 12.59 12.28 17.96
C VAL A 300 12.49 11.37 16.75
N ALA A 301 12.38 10.06 16.96
CA ALA A 301 12.19 9.11 15.86
C ALA A 301 10.90 9.42 15.05
N ALA A 302 9.78 9.68 15.73
CA ALA A 302 8.51 10.02 15.08
C ALA A 302 8.63 11.28 14.19
N VAL A 303 9.27 12.33 14.66
CA VAL A 303 9.48 13.57 13.89
C VAL A 303 10.26 13.30 12.59
N VAL A 304 11.37 12.53 12.67
CA VAL A 304 12.17 12.25 11.48
C VAL A 304 11.51 11.19 10.57
N VAL A 305 10.66 10.32 11.11
CA VAL A 305 9.83 9.38 10.35
C VAL A 305 8.75 10.13 9.55
N VAL A 306 8.19 11.26 10.06
CA VAL A 306 7.33 12.13 9.24
C VAL A 306 8.07 12.62 8.00
N ALA A 307 9.35 13.02 8.13
CA ALA A 307 10.14 13.45 6.97
C ALA A 307 10.40 12.29 5.99
N ALA A 308 10.70 11.08 6.51
CA ALA A 308 10.83 9.88 5.67
C ALA A 308 9.52 9.57 4.94
N GLY A 309 8.38 9.62 5.64
CA GLY A 309 7.06 9.46 5.06
C GLY A 309 6.75 10.50 3.98
N ALA A 310 7.14 11.77 4.18
CA ALA A 310 6.98 12.81 3.16
C ALA A 310 7.80 12.50 1.90
N GLY A 311 9.03 12.01 2.06
CA GLY A 311 9.81 11.48 0.94
C GLY A 311 9.05 10.36 0.21
N ASN A 312 8.50 9.39 0.96
CA ASN A 312 7.71 8.31 0.37
C ASN A 312 6.51 8.82 -0.43
N GLY A 313 5.76 9.80 0.11
CA GLY A 313 4.60 10.40 -0.58
C GLY A 313 4.97 11.03 -1.92
N VAL A 314 6.05 11.82 -1.97
CA VAL A 314 6.57 12.41 -3.23
C VAL A 314 7.01 11.31 -4.21
N ALA A 315 7.70 10.26 -3.73
CA ALA A 315 8.16 9.16 -4.57
C ALA A 315 6.99 8.38 -5.19
N VAL A 316 5.92 8.14 -4.42
CA VAL A 316 4.68 7.47 -4.91
C VAL A 316 4.04 8.27 -6.03
N ILE A 317 3.90 9.60 -5.87
CA ILE A 317 3.36 10.47 -6.95
C ILE A 317 4.28 10.46 -8.15
N THR A 318 5.61 10.51 -7.96
CA THR A 318 6.57 10.45 -9.07
C THR A 318 6.46 9.13 -9.84
N ASN A 319 6.32 8.00 -9.14
CA ASN A 319 6.08 6.70 -9.76
C ASN A 319 4.81 6.70 -10.62
N ALA A 320 3.70 7.26 -10.12
CA ALA A 320 2.46 7.36 -10.88
C ALA A 320 2.66 8.19 -12.17
N VAL A 321 3.35 9.32 -12.10
CA VAL A 321 3.67 10.17 -13.26
C VAL A 321 4.60 9.44 -14.24
N LEU A 322 5.62 8.73 -13.75
CA LEU A 322 6.53 7.94 -14.59
C LEU A 322 5.78 6.83 -15.35
N VAL A 323 4.81 6.14 -14.71
CA VAL A 323 3.96 5.15 -15.40
C VAL A 323 3.10 5.84 -16.46
N GLN A 324 2.44 6.95 -16.11
CA GLN A 324 1.54 7.66 -17.02
C GLN A 324 2.27 8.21 -18.25
N ARG A 325 3.48 8.74 -18.08
CA ARG A 325 4.31 9.27 -19.19
C ARG A 325 5.06 8.17 -19.93
N GLY A 326 5.38 7.06 -19.26
CA GLY A 326 6.19 5.97 -19.78
C GLY A 326 5.43 4.92 -20.58
N ALA A 327 4.09 4.92 -20.53
CA ALA A 327 3.26 3.93 -21.19
C ALA A 327 2.13 4.58 -22.01
N PRO A 328 1.91 4.15 -23.27
CA PRO A 328 0.75 4.56 -24.06
C PRO A 328 -0.54 4.08 -23.40
N ASP A 329 -1.66 4.79 -23.63
CA ASP A 329 -2.94 4.56 -22.93
C ASP A 329 -3.38 3.10 -22.92
N ARG A 330 -3.26 2.40 -24.08
CA ARG A 330 -3.60 0.99 -24.22
C ARG A 330 -2.78 0.02 -23.37
N LEU A 331 -1.57 0.41 -22.92
CA LEU A 331 -0.66 -0.42 -22.13
C LEU A 331 -0.49 0.08 -20.70
N ARG A 332 -1.05 1.25 -20.35
CA ARG A 332 -0.84 1.90 -19.06
C ARG A 332 -1.28 1.02 -17.88
N GLY A 333 -2.45 0.40 -17.97
CA GLY A 333 -2.95 -0.53 -16.95
C GLY A 333 -2.04 -1.76 -16.77
N ARG A 334 -1.54 -2.33 -17.89
CA ARG A 334 -0.61 -3.47 -17.85
C ARG A 334 0.74 -3.08 -17.24
N ALA A 335 1.27 -1.92 -17.63
CA ALA A 335 2.51 -1.38 -17.07
C ALA A 335 2.38 -1.15 -15.56
N PHE A 336 1.26 -0.58 -15.12
CA PHE A 336 0.98 -0.36 -13.71
C PHE A 336 0.91 -1.68 -12.92
N ALA A 337 0.23 -2.70 -13.48
CA ALA A 337 0.14 -4.02 -12.88
C ALA A 337 1.51 -4.69 -12.71
N VAL A 338 2.39 -4.59 -13.72
CA VAL A 338 3.77 -5.12 -13.64
C VAL A 338 4.58 -4.43 -12.54
N VAL A 339 4.55 -3.09 -12.50
CA VAL A 339 5.27 -2.31 -11.48
C VAL A 339 4.79 -2.66 -10.07
N MET A 340 3.47 -2.75 -9.88
CA MET A 340 2.87 -3.12 -8.59
C MET A 340 3.23 -4.54 -8.17
N SER A 341 3.15 -5.50 -9.09
CA SER A 341 3.48 -6.90 -8.81
C SER A 341 4.94 -7.07 -8.40
N LEU A 342 5.87 -6.40 -9.10
CA LEU A 342 7.27 -6.39 -8.72
C LEU A 342 7.49 -5.71 -7.37
N GLY A 343 6.82 -4.58 -7.12
CA GLY A 343 6.86 -3.89 -5.83
C GLY A 343 6.43 -4.81 -4.68
N TYR A 344 5.32 -5.50 -4.80
CA TYR A 344 4.86 -6.46 -3.77
C TYR A 344 5.79 -7.67 -3.62
N ALA A 345 6.40 -8.17 -4.72
CA ALA A 345 7.36 -9.26 -4.64
C ALA A 345 8.62 -8.83 -3.85
N PHE A 346 9.17 -7.64 -4.13
CA PHE A 346 10.32 -7.12 -3.40
C PHE A 346 9.97 -6.74 -1.95
N LEU A 347 8.76 -6.25 -1.68
CA LEU A 347 8.26 -6.02 -0.33
C LEU A 347 8.23 -7.33 0.48
N GLY A 348 7.63 -8.38 -0.08
CA GLY A 348 7.55 -9.69 0.57
C GLY A 348 8.94 -10.31 0.80
N LEU A 349 9.84 -10.24 -0.19
CA LEU A 349 11.22 -10.70 -0.03
C LEU A 349 11.96 -9.92 1.06
N GLY A 350 11.80 -8.60 1.08
CA GLY A 350 12.39 -7.76 2.11
C GLY A 350 11.88 -8.11 3.51
N MET A 351 10.57 -8.37 3.66
CA MET A 351 9.98 -8.79 4.94
C MET A 351 10.54 -10.15 5.38
N ILE A 352 10.65 -11.13 4.48
CA ILE A 352 11.20 -12.47 4.79
C ILE A 352 12.64 -12.37 5.32
N VAL A 353 13.45 -11.50 4.71
CA VAL A 353 14.84 -11.29 5.14
C VAL A 353 14.93 -10.48 6.43
N ALA A 354 14.03 -9.51 6.60
CA ALA A 354 14.10 -8.56 7.70
C ALA A 354 13.87 -9.19 9.07
N GLY A 355 12.98 -10.18 9.20
CA GLY A 355 12.67 -10.83 10.48
C GLY A 355 13.92 -11.47 11.12
N PRO A 356 14.56 -12.46 10.47
CA PRO A 356 15.81 -13.04 10.97
C PRO A 356 16.93 -12.02 11.18
N LEU A 357 17.06 -11.04 10.28
CA LEU A 357 18.07 -9.99 10.39
C LEU A 357 17.84 -9.10 11.63
N THR A 358 16.57 -8.76 11.91
CA THR A 358 16.21 -7.98 13.10
C THR A 358 16.54 -8.73 14.39
N ASN A 359 16.26 -10.04 14.43
CA ASN A 359 16.60 -10.88 15.57
C ASN A 359 18.12 -11.00 15.79
N ALA A 360 18.90 -11.10 14.70
CA ALA A 360 20.34 -11.29 14.76
C ALA A 360 21.12 -9.99 15.02
N ALA A 361 20.74 -8.89 14.36
CA ALA A 361 21.51 -7.65 14.32
C ALA A 361 20.85 -6.47 15.06
N GLY A 362 19.58 -6.63 15.46
CA GLY A 362 18.80 -5.60 16.15
C GLY A 362 18.15 -4.58 15.21
N ALA A 363 17.08 -3.94 15.70
CA ALA A 363 16.24 -3.03 14.92
C ALA A 363 16.99 -1.79 14.38
N ARG A 364 17.88 -1.20 15.18
CA ARG A 364 18.70 -0.03 14.74
C ARG A 364 19.57 -0.37 13.53
N THR A 365 20.18 -1.56 13.53
CA THR A 365 21.02 -2.02 12.41
C THR A 365 20.20 -2.21 11.15
N VAL A 366 19.01 -2.82 11.27
CA VAL A 366 18.11 -3.03 10.11
C VAL A 366 17.67 -1.69 9.52
N TRP A 367 17.30 -0.71 10.37
CA TRP A 367 16.94 0.63 9.89
C TRP A 367 18.13 1.37 9.25
N ALA A 368 19.34 1.23 9.79
CA ALA A 368 20.54 1.81 9.20
C ALA A 368 20.89 1.18 7.85
N VAL A 369 20.79 -0.15 7.75
CA VAL A 369 20.96 -0.86 6.47
C VAL A 369 19.90 -0.44 5.45
N ALA A 370 18.65 -0.34 5.86
CA ALA A 370 17.56 0.16 5.02
C ALA A 370 17.85 1.60 4.53
N ALA A 371 18.33 2.48 5.41
CA ALA A 371 18.73 3.83 5.04
C ALA A 371 19.86 3.83 3.99
N GLY A 372 20.85 2.95 4.12
CA GLY A 372 21.92 2.77 3.13
C GLY A 372 21.40 2.31 1.77
N LEU A 373 20.50 1.32 1.75
CA LEU A 373 19.86 0.86 0.51
C LEU A 373 19.00 1.96 -0.12
N LEU A 374 18.27 2.74 0.67
CA LEU A 374 17.49 3.90 0.20
C LEU A 374 18.41 4.99 -0.37
N ALA A 375 19.57 5.23 0.21
CA ALA A 375 20.55 6.18 -0.35
C ALA A 375 21.05 5.71 -1.72
N ILE A 376 21.32 4.42 -1.89
CA ILE A 376 21.64 3.83 -3.19
C ILE A 376 20.47 4.00 -4.16
N ALA A 377 19.25 3.68 -3.74
CA ALA A 377 18.05 3.84 -4.55
C ALA A 377 17.81 5.30 -4.97
N ALA A 378 18.11 6.27 -4.10
CA ALA A 378 18.02 7.71 -4.39
C ALA A 378 18.96 8.13 -5.53
N VAL A 379 20.23 7.70 -5.47
CA VAL A 379 21.22 7.99 -6.50
C VAL A 379 20.84 7.31 -7.83
N VAL A 380 20.48 6.02 -7.78
CA VAL A 380 20.06 5.27 -8.96
C VAL A 380 18.80 5.88 -9.57
N GLY A 381 17.80 6.19 -8.73
CA GLY A 381 16.55 6.82 -9.15
C GLY A 381 16.76 8.18 -9.80
N PHE A 382 17.59 9.03 -9.20
CA PHE A 382 17.98 10.32 -9.79
C PHE A 382 18.64 10.16 -11.16
N LEU A 383 19.65 9.30 -11.27
CA LEU A 383 20.41 9.09 -12.51
C LEU A 383 19.54 8.52 -13.64
N LEU A 384 18.65 7.58 -13.32
CA LEU A 384 17.74 7.00 -14.31
C LEU A 384 16.64 7.98 -14.72
N ALA A 385 16.01 8.67 -13.76
CA ALA A 385 14.98 9.66 -14.05
C ALA A 385 15.52 10.85 -14.85
N ARG A 386 16.79 11.25 -14.62
CA ARG A 386 17.46 12.30 -15.41
C ARG A 386 17.56 11.94 -16.90
N ARG A 387 17.69 10.66 -17.24
CA ARG A 387 17.67 10.20 -18.64
C ARG A 387 16.26 10.33 -19.24
N VAL A 388 15.22 10.18 -18.43
CA VAL A 388 13.83 10.38 -18.87
C VAL A 388 13.54 11.86 -19.11
N ASP A 389 14.00 12.74 -18.22
CA ASP A 389 13.85 14.20 -18.38
C ASP A 389 14.61 14.71 -19.62
N ALA A 390 15.81 14.19 -19.90
CA ALA A 390 16.62 14.57 -21.06
C ALA A 390 15.96 14.20 -22.41
N ASP A 391 15.17 13.11 -22.44
CA ASP A 391 14.40 12.73 -23.64
C ASP A 391 13.10 13.55 -23.82
N GLY A 392 12.91 14.62 -23.04
CA GLY A 392 11.76 15.52 -23.10
C GLY A 392 10.46 14.90 -22.57
N GLY A 393 10.57 13.85 -21.75
CA GLY A 393 9.42 13.16 -21.14
C GLY A 393 8.46 12.51 -22.16
N ARG A 394 8.79 12.52 -23.45
CA ARG A 394 7.99 11.89 -24.51
C ARG A 394 8.37 10.42 -24.62
N VAL A 395 7.36 9.59 -24.80
CA VAL A 395 7.50 8.15 -25.12
C VAL A 395 8.32 8.03 -26.41
N SER A 396 9.62 7.79 -26.31
CA SER A 396 10.40 7.37 -27.46
C SER A 396 10.09 5.88 -27.72
N VAL A 397 8.92 5.61 -28.30
CA VAL A 397 8.68 4.36 -28.98
C VAL A 397 9.60 4.39 -30.20
N ARG A 398 10.75 3.74 -30.12
CA ARG A 398 11.46 3.37 -31.37
C ARG A 398 10.44 2.59 -32.19
N HIS A 399 9.90 3.25 -33.22
CA HIS A 399 9.17 2.56 -34.27
C HIS A 399 10.08 1.46 -34.77
N ALA A 400 9.73 0.21 -34.47
CA ALA A 400 10.13 -0.88 -35.32
C ALA A 400 9.43 -0.56 -36.65
N SER A 401 10.19 0.03 -37.57
CA SER A 401 9.81 0.19 -38.96
C SER A 401 9.63 -1.20 -39.53
N GLY A 402 8.41 -1.70 -39.45
CA GLY A 402 7.97 -2.77 -40.31
C GLY A 402 7.94 -2.22 -41.74
N PRO A 403 8.23 -3.04 -42.76
CA PRO A 403 8.25 -2.60 -44.14
C PRO A 403 6.86 -2.05 -44.53
N GLU A 404 6.88 -0.86 -45.08
CA GLU A 404 5.73 -0.21 -45.72
C GLU A 404 5.10 -1.17 -46.76
N PRO A 405 3.79 -1.48 -46.74
CA PRO A 405 3.21 -2.26 -47.80
C PRO A 405 3.28 -1.46 -49.10
N ALA A 406 3.91 -2.06 -50.13
CA ALA A 406 3.96 -1.51 -51.49
C ALA A 406 2.53 -1.13 -51.94
N ARG A 407 2.37 0.09 -52.40
CA ARG A 407 1.20 0.56 -53.11
C ARG A 407 1.30 0.02 -54.51
N ASP A 408 0.40 -0.87 -54.89
CA ASP A 408 -0.04 -1.10 -56.27
C ASP A 408 -1.44 -0.48 -56.46
#